data_34229feeaf6fc8fc6d7a1c9578092801
#
_entry.id   34229feeaf6fc8fc6d7a1c9578092801
#
_cell.length_a   1.000
_cell.length_b   1.000
_cell.length_c   1.000
_cell.angle_alpha   90.00
_cell.angle_beta   90.00
_cell.angle_gamma   90.00
#
_symmetry.space_group_name_H-M   'P 1'
#
loop_
_entity.id
_entity.type
_entity.pdbx_description
1 polymer ?
#
loop_
_entity_poly.entity_id
_entity_poly.type
_entity_poly.pdbx_seq_one_letter_code
_entity_poly.pdbx_strand_id
1 'polypeptide(L)'
;MMTRTPFALAALSLAILSGCNKAPEETQKNTVQVESAQAVTAVAPIAKKVPHEMTIHGDTRIDNYYWLRDDERKAPEIINYLEAENAYSDAMLAHTKKLQSSLFEELKGRIQKDDDSVPVKDGQYYYSSQTRGDNEYTTYLRSSDFTGTDQEVILDVNELAKGHDYFAVSGLNVSPNDNLMAYGEDTVSRRVYNIKIKDLSTGKLLDDTLEGTSGYVVWANDNKTVYYIKKDAQTLLGYQVYRHTLGTPQSDDELVYEETDTSYYTGMSKSKDGSEIYIWHSSTDA
;
A
#
# COMPACT_ATOMS: atom_id res chain seq x y z
N MET A 1 -28.39 13.26 81.79
CA MET A 1 -29.80 12.98 82.08
C MET A 1 -30.27 12.12 80.92
N MET A 2 -30.10 10.79 81.02
CA MET A 2 -31.14 9.80 81.42
C MET A 2 -32.47 10.11 80.67
N THR A 3 -32.88 9.27 79.75
CA THR A 3 -33.69 8.08 80.06
C THR A 3 -33.83 7.13 78.87
N ARG A 4 -33.79 5.91 79.16
CA ARG A 4 -33.99 4.59 78.60
C ARG A 4 -35.37 4.33 78.03
N THR A 5 -35.42 3.59 76.88
CA THR A 5 -36.21 2.37 76.48
C THR A 5 -37.73 2.28 76.89
N PRO A 6 -38.57 1.45 76.24
CA PRO A 6 -38.33 0.05 75.83
C PRO A 6 -39.00 -0.46 74.54
N PHE A 7 -38.56 -1.66 74.14
CA PHE A 7 -39.17 -2.79 73.44
C PHE A 7 -40.68 -2.83 73.20
N ALA A 8 -41.07 -3.25 71.98
CA ALA A 8 -42.23 -4.10 71.76
C ALA A 8 -42.02 -5.04 70.61
N LEU A 9 -42.01 -6.34 70.88
CA LEU A 9 -42.16 -7.46 69.96
C LEU A 9 -43.57 -7.45 69.37
N ALA A 10 -43.74 -7.72 68.11
CA ALA A 10 -44.99 -8.29 67.59
C ALA A 10 -44.73 -9.14 66.36
N ALA A 11 -45.34 -10.27 66.41
CA ALA A 11 -45.17 -11.49 65.65
C ALA A 11 -45.61 -11.49 64.21
N LEU A 12 -44.88 -12.26 63.42
CA LEU A 12 -45.35 -13.32 62.51
C LEU A 12 -46.54 -13.01 61.56
N SER A 13 -46.21 -12.91 60.25
CA SER A 13 -47.12 -13.35 59.20
C SER A 13 -46.30 -13.91 58.03
N LEU A 14 -46.43 -15.22 57.89
CA LEU A 14 -45.87 -16.03 56.83
C LEU A 14 -46.69 -15.79 55.56
N ALA A 15 -46.13 -15.11 54.55
CA ALA A 15 -46.73 -15.05 53.24
C ALA A 15 -45.86 -15.90 52.29
N ILE A 16 -46.42 -17.04 51.91
CA ILE A 16 -45.86 -17.93 50.89
C ILE A 16 -46.08 -17.23 49.53
N LEU A 17 -45.05 -16.62 48.95
CA LEU A 17 -45.05 -16.22 47.56
C LEU A 17 -44.37 -17.30 46.72
N SER A 18 -45.21 -18.02 45.96
CA SER A 18 -44.78 -18.93 44.88
C SER A 18 -43.99 -18.15 43.86
N GLY A 19 -42.68 -18.14 44.00
CA GLY A 19 -41.76 -17.65 42.96
C GLY A 19 -41.70 -18.66 41.85
N CYS A 20 -42.10 -18.28 40.64
CA CYS A 20 -41.84 -19.01 39.43
C CYS A 20 -40.32 -19.17 39.24
N ASN A 21 -39.83 -20.38 39.43
CA ASN A 21 -38.52 -20.81 38.98
C ASN A 21 -38.50 -20.76 37.45
N LYS A 22 -37.98 -19.68 36.85
CA LYS A 22 -37.44 -19.75 35.50
C LYS A 22 -36.17 -20.59 35.58
N ALA A 23 -36.21 -21.75 34.98
CA ALA A 23 -35.03 -22.55 34.74
C ALA A 23 -34.00 -21.70 33.98
N PRO A 24 -32.71 -21.82 34.27
CA PRO A 24 -31.70 -21.16 33.46
C PRO A 24 -31.82 -21.65 32.02
N GLU A 25 -31.98 -20.71 31.09
CA GLU A 25 -31.86 -20.97 29.65
C GLU A 25 -30.54 -21.69 29.42
N GLU A 26 -30.61 -22.96 29.03
CA GLU A 26 -29.44 -23.70 28.54
C GLU A 26 -28.87 -22.91 27.39
N THR A 27 -27.73 -22.29 27.63
CA THR A 27 -26.86 -21.74 26.57
C THR A 27 -26.56 -22.95 25.67
N GLN A 28 -27.24 -23.02 24.54
CA GLN A 28 -26.88 -23.95 23.47
C GLN A 28 -25.42 -23.71 23.15
N LYS A 29 -24.56 -24.58 23.66
CA LYS A 29 -23.19 -24.70 23.12
C LYS A 29 -23.36 -25.10 21.66
N ASN A 30 -23.22 -24.13 20.75
CA ASN A 30 -23.01 -24.41 19.37
C ASN A 30 -21.70 -25.23 19.27
N THR A 31 -21.87 -26.53 19.32
CA THR A 31 -20.83 -27.48 18.99
C THR A 31 -20.66 -27.31 17.48
N VAL A 32 -19.67 -26.48 17.09
CA VAL A 32 -19.19 -26.48 15.72
C VAL A 32 -18.73 -27.90 15.46
N GLN A 33 -19.54 -28.67 14.74
CA GLN A 33 -19.09 -29.95 14.20
C GLN A 33 -17.96 -29.62 13.25
N VAL A 34 -16.75 -29.86 13.68
CA VAL A 34 -15.58 -29.89 12.80
C VAL A 34 -15.78 -31.11 11.92
N GLU A 35 -16.36 -30.88 10.74
CA GLU A 35 -16.46 -31.88 9.70
C GLU A 35 -15.04 -32.40 9.47
N SER A 36 -14.78 -33.66 9.68
CA SER A 36 -13.46 -34.25 9.56
C SER A 36 -12.96 -33.99 8.13
N ALA A 37 -11.99 -33.09 7.98
CA ALA A 37 -11.37 -32.82 6.70
C ALA A 37 -10.86 -34.14 6.14
N GLN A 38 -11.37 -34.55 4.99
CA GLN A 38 -10.81 -35.68 4.24
C GLN A 38 -9.33 -35.38 4.00
N ALA A 39 -8.48 -36.32 4.37
CA ALA A 39 -7.03 -36.17 4.17
C ALA A 39 -6.74 -35.96 2.68
N VAL A 40 -6.30 -34.76 2.32
CA VAL A 40 -5.89 -34.44 0.97
C VAL A 40 -4.57 -35.15 0.73
N THR A 41 -4.52 -36.04 -0.27
CA THR A 41 -3.33 -36.82 -0.63
C THR A 41 -2.46 -36.11 -1.68
N ALA A 42 -2.45 -34.79 -1.69
CA ALA A 42 -1.57 -34.04 -2.58
C ALA A 42 -0.11 -34.24 -2.15
N VAL A 43 0.78 -34.45 -3.13
CA VAL A 43 2.21 -34.63 -2.90
C VAL A 43 2.89 -33.28 -3.11
N ALA A 44 3.67 -32.84 -2.11
CA ALA A 44 4.43 -31.59 -2.21
C ALA A 44 5.47 -31.68 -3.34
N PRO A 45 5.58 -30.67 -4.18
CA PRO A 45 6.66 -30.57 -5.15
C PRO A 45 8.03 -30.55 -4.46
N ILE A 46 9.05 -31.02 -5.15
CA ILE A 46 10.42 -31.04 -4.63
C ILE A 46 11.29 -30.23 -5.57
N ALA A 47 11.81 -29.09 -5.07
CA ALA A 47 12.77 -28.31 -5.82
C ALA A 47 14.07 -29.11 -6.06
N LYS A 48 14.59 -29.10 -7.29
CA LYS A 48 15.90 -29.67 -7.58
C LYS A 48 16.99 -28.87 -6.84
N LYS A 49 18.06 -29.54 -6.45
CA LYS A 49 19.23 -28.90 -5.85
C LYS A 49 20.29 -28.70 -6.91
N VAL A 50 20.65 -27.45 -7.17
CA VAL A 50 21.71 -27.02 -8.08
C VAL A 50 22.67 -26.14 -7.26
N PRO A 51 23.83 -26.67 -6.83
CA PRO A 51 24.74 -25.88 -5.99
C PRO A 51 25.22 -24.62 -6.71
N HIS A 52 25.10 -23.49 -6.03
CA HIS A 52 25.63 -22.19 -6.44
C HIS A 52 26.47 -21.61 -5.31
N GLU A 53 27.75 -21.39 -5.59
CA GLU A 53 28.69 -20.85 -4.59
C GLU A 53 28.67 -19.33 -4.62
N MET A 54 28.56 -18.74 -3.42
CA MET A 54 28.63 -17.29 -3.20
C MET A 54 29.66 -17.01 -2.13
N THR A 55 30.68 -16.21 -2.43
CA THR A 55 31.73 -15.84 -1.50
C THR A 55 31.67 -14.36 -1.19
N ILE A 56 31.47 -14.01 0.08
CA ILE A 56 31.47 -12.64 0.59
C ILE A 56 32.34 -12.59 1.84
N HIS A 57 33.23 -11.63 1.91
CA HIS A 57 34.15 -11.42 3.06
C HIS A 57 34.99 -12.65 3.42
N GLY A 58 35.29 -13.50 2.45
CA GLY A 58 36.07 -14.73 2.67
C GLY A 58 35.25 -15.92 3.18
N ASP A 59 33.95 -15.75 3.41
CA ASP A 59 33.02 -16.84 3.72
C ASP A 59 32.31 -17.31 2.45
N THR A 60 32.30 -18.63 2.22
CA THR A 60 31.66 -19.25 1.04
C THR A 60 30.40 -20.00 1.47
N ARG A 61 29.27 -19.60 0.92
CA ARG A 61 27.97 -20.26 1.09
C ARG A 61 27.59 -21.01 -0.19
N ILE A 62 26.91 -22.13 -0.01
CA ILE A 62 26.31 -22.87 -1.12
C ILE A 62 24.80 -22.71 -1.04
N ASP A 63 24.22 -22.04 -2.04
CA ASP A 63 22.78 -21.97 -2.22
C ASP A 63 22.35 -22.98 -3.31
N ASN A 64 21.64 -24.03 -2.88
CA ASN A 64 21.15 -25.06 -3.80
C ASN A 64 19.92 -24.62 -4.60
N TYR A 65 19.32 -23.47 -4.27
CA TYR A 65 18.07 -22.99 -4.82
C TYR A 65 18.20 -21.65 -5.55
N TYR A 66 19.42 -21.14 -5.70
CA TYR A 66 19.68 -19.89 -6.43
C TYR A 66 19.12 -19.88 -7.86
N TRP A 67 18.96 -21.06 -8.47
CA TRP A 67 18.36 -21.23 -9.79
C TRP A 67 16.89 -20.79 -9.87
N LEU A 68 16.19 -20.64 -8.72
CA LEU A 68 14.83 -20.09 -8.66
C LEU A 68 14.79 -18.57 -8.92
N ARG A 69 15.94 -17.91 -8.94
CA ARG A 69 16.04 -16.50 -9.29
C ARG A 69 15.96 -16.34 -10.81
N ASP A 70 14.95 -15.62 -11.26
CA ASP A 70 14.79 -15.19 -12.64
C ASP A 70 14.34 -13.73 -12.66
N ASP A 71 15.26 -12.82 -12.96
CA ASP A 71 14.99 -11.39 -12.97
C ASP A 71 14.02 -10.98 -14.09
N GLU A 72 13.97 -11.77 -15.18
CA GLU A 72 13.02 -11.57 -16.27
C GLU A 72 11.63 -12.18 -16.02
N ARG A 73 11.53 -13.11 -15.05
CA ARG A 73 10.29 -13.82 -14.70
C ARG A 73 9.66 -14.57 -15.89
N LYS A 74 10.47 -15.17 -16.71
CA LYS A 74 10.04 -15.84 -17.95
C LYS A 74 10.52 -17.28 -18.10
N ALA A 75 11.44 -17.74 -17.24
CA ALA A 75 12.01 -19.09 -17.32
C ALA A 75 10.92 -20.16 -17.08
N PRO A 76 10.57 -20.97 -18.10
CA PRO A 76 9.47 -21.92 -17.97
C PRO A 76 9.67 -22.95 -16.85
N GLU A 77 10.91 -23.36 -16.58
CA GLU A 77 11.22 -24.32 -15.52
C GLU A 77 10.85 -23.77 -14.14
N ILE A 78 11.12 -22.48 -13.89
CA ILE A 78 10.80 -21.81 -12.63
C ILE A 78 9.29 -21.62 -12.52
N ILE A 79 8.66 -21.11 -13.58
CA ILE A 79 7.21 -20.91 -13.61
C ILE A 79 6.47 -22.21 -13.33
N ASN A 80 6.81 -23.29 -14.03
CA ASN A 80 6.18 -24.60 -13.83
C ASN A 80 6.35 -25.13 -12.40
N TYR A 81 7.53 -24.89 -11.78
CA TYR A 81 7.75 -25.27 -10.39
C TYR A 81 6.85 -24.46 -9.44
N LEU A 82 6.76 -23.16 -9.61
CA LEU A 82 5.91 -22.27 -8.79
C LEU A 82 4.42 -22.62 -8.97
N GLU A 83 3.98 -22.93 -10.19
CA GLU A 83 2.60 -23.38 -10.45
C GLU A 83 2.30 -24.71 -9.77
N ALA A 84 3.24 -25.64 -9.72
CA ALA A 84 3.08 -26.89 -8.97
C ALA A 84 2.97 -26.65 -7.46
N GLU A 85 3.76 -25.72 -6.89
CA GLU A 85 3.66 -25.32 -5.47
C GLU A 85 2.30 -24.67 -5.18
N ASN A 86 1.82 -23.79 -6.07
CA ASN A 86 0.50 -23.19 -5.93
C ASN A 86 -0.62 -24.24 -5.97
N ALA A 87 -0.55 -25.18 -6.90
CA ALA A 87 -1.53 -26.28 -7.01
C ALA A 87 -1.54 -27.16 -5.75
N TYR A 88 -0.35 -27.46 -5.19
CA TYR A 88 -0.24 -28.18 -3.92
C TYR A 88 -0.88 -27.39 -2.77
N SER A 89 -0.55 -26.10 -2.65
CA SER A 89 -1.12 -25.21 -1.64
C SER A 89 -2.65 -25.13 -1.74
N ASP A 90 -3.17 -24.98 -2.95
CA ASP A 90 -4.62 -24.94 -3.20
C ASP A 90 -5.32 -26.23 -2.80
N ALA A 91 -4.71 -27.39 -3.08
CA ALA A 91 -5.25 -28.68 -2.68
C ALA A 91 -5.25 -28.83 -1.15
N MET A 92 -4.14 -28.48 -0.49
CA MET A 92 -4.02 -28.58 0.97
C MET A 92 -4.97 -27.64 1.71
N LEU A 93 -5.21 -26.44 1.17
CA LEU A 93 -6.07 -25.41 1.76
C LEU A 93 -7.53 -25.48 1.26
N ALA A 94 -7.89 -26.44 0.41
CA ALA A 94 -9.23 -26.55 -0.18
C ALA A 94 -10.34 -26.54 0.88
N HIS A 95 -10.12 -27.18 2.03
CA HIS A 95 -11.06 -27.25 3.13
C HIS A 95 -11.35 -25.88 3.79
N THR A 96 -10.50 -24.89 3.60
CA THR A 96 -10.63 -23.53 4.16
C THR A 96 -11.34 -22.56 3.22
N LYS A 97 -11.60 -22.91 1.94
CA LYS A 97 -12.14 -21.98 0.92
C LYS A 97 -13.44 -21.30 1.36
N LYS A 98 -14.35 -22.03 2.01
CA LYS A 98 -15.60 -21.47 2.52
C LYS A 98 -15.35 -20.43 3.61
N LEU A 99 -14.43 -20.71 4.53
CA LEU A 99 -14.05 -19.77 5.60
C LEU A 99 -13.35 -18.54 5.00
N GLN A 100 -12.42 -18.74 4.06
CA GLN A 100 -11.74 -17.63 3.37
C GLN A 100 -12.74 -16.69 2.70
N SER A 101 -13.71 -17.26 1.93
CA SER A 101 -14.75 -16.47 1.28
C SER A 101 -15.61 -15.71 2.29
N SER A 102 -16.03 -16.36 3.38
CA SER A 102 -16.83 -15.72 4.43
C SER A 102 -16.08 -14.56 5.12
N LEU A 103 -14.81 -14.78 5.45
CA LEU A 103 -13.96 -13.75 6.06
C LEU A 103 -13.69 -12.60 5.10
N PHE A 104 -13.45 -12.90 3.82
CA PHE A 104 -13.27 -11.87 2.79
C PHE A 104 -14.48 -10.96 2.68
N GLU A 105 -15.70 -11.54 2.57
CA GLU A 105 -16.93 -10.75 2.50
C GLU A 105 -17.20 -9.95 3.78
N GLU A 106 -16.90 -10.52 4.95
CA GLU A 106 -17.00 -9.81 6.21
C GLU A 106 -16.05 -8.62 6.28
N LEU A 107 -14.77 -8.82 5.94
CA LEU A 107 -13.76 -7.76 5.96
C LEU A 107 -14.09 -6.66 4.93
N LYS A 108 -14.46 -7.05 3.71
CA LYS A 108 -14.89 -6.13 2.65
C LYS A 108 -16.11 -5.30 3.07
N GLY A 109 -17.08 -5.95 3.76
CA GLY A 109 -18.28 -5.28 4.26
C GLY A 109 -18.04 -4.25 5.37
N ARG A 110 -16.86 -4.29 6.03
CA ARG A 110 -16.47 -3.30 7.05
C ARG A 110 -15.79 -2.06 6.47
N ILE A 111 -15.38 -2.10 5.21
CA ILE A 111 -14.72 -0.96 4.54
C ILE A 111 -15.79 0.02 4.11
N GLN A 112 -15.61 1.29 4.48
CA GLN A 112 -16.46 2.37 4.00
C GLN A 112 -16.18 2.60 2.50
N LYS A 113 -17.23 2.47 1.67
CA LYS A 113 -17.09 2.56 0.21
C LYS A 113 -16.97 3.99 -0.28
N ASP A 114 -17.73 4.90 0.34
CA ASP A 114 -17.68 6.32 0.04
C ASP A 114 -16.92 6.99 1.16
N ASP A 115 -15.68 7.40 0.87
CA ASP A 115 -14.78 7.99 1.86
C ASP A 115 -14.03 9.17 1.26
N ASP A 116 -13.94 10.24 2.04
CA ASP A 116 -13.27 11.48 1.67
C ASP A 116 -12.16 11.78 2.67
N SER A 117 -10.97 12.10 2.17
CA SER A 117 -9.92 12.62 3.03
C SER A 117 -10.24 14.04 3.51
N VAL A 118 -9.69 14.41 4.66
CA VAL A 118 -9.73 15.82 5.10
C VAL A 118 -8.91 16.66 4.11
N PRO A 119 -9.45 17.78 3.59
CA PRO A 119 -8.70 18.65 2.70
C PRO A 119 -7.49 19.28 3.41
N VAL A 120 -6.34 19.23 2.75
CA VAL A 120 -5.08 19.79 3.24
C VAL A 120 -4.68 20.98 2.38
N LYS A 121 -4.39 22.11 3.00
CA LYS A 121 -3.96 23.31 2.29
C LYS A 121 -2.49 23.19 1.89
N ASP A 122 -2.24 23.39 0.61
CA ASP A 122 -0.91 23.56 0.02
C ASP A 122 -0.99 24.64 -1.07
N GLY A 123 -0.07 25.61 -1.04
CA GLY A 123 -0.15 26.77 -1.93
C GLY A 123 -1.48 27.52 -1.81
N GLN A 124 -2.16 27.72 -2.94
CA GLN A 124 -3.44 28.43 -3.02
C GLN A 124 -4.65 27.51 -2.87
N TYR A 125 -4.45 26.19 -2.96
CA TYR A 125 -5.52 25.20 -3.00
C TYR A 125 -5.56 24.31 -1.76
N TYR A 126 -6.71 23.66 -1.59
CA TYR A 126 -6.92 22.55 -0.68
C TYR A 126 -6.99 21.27 -1.48
N TYR A 127 -6.12 20.34 -1.17
CA TYR A 127 -6.03 19.03 -1.84
C TYR A 127 -6.72 17.96 -1.02
N SER A 128 -7.48 17.13 -1.67
CA SER A 128 -8.18 16.01 -1.06
C SER A 128 -8.21 14.79 -1.99
N SER A 129 -8.63 13.68 -1.44
CA SER A 129 -8.85 12.44 -2.18
C SER A 129 -10.17 11.82 -1.80
N GLN A 130 -10.75 11.05 -2.70
CA GLN A 130 -12.00 10.35 -2.48
C GLN A 130 -11.98 8.95 -3.07
N THR A 131 -12.71 8.04 -2.43
CA THR A 131 -13.11 6.76 -3.00
C THR A 131 -14.63 6.74 -3.13
N ARG A 132 -15.17 6.06 -4.13
CA ARG A 132 -16.61 6.01 -4.38
C ARG A 132 -17.06 4.62 -4.80
N GLY A 133 -18.08 4.11 -4.14
CA GLY A 133 -18.73 2.86 -4.50
C GLY A 133 -17.79 1.67 -4.53
N ASP A 134 -17.75 0.99 -5.66
CA ASP A 134 -16.88 -0.17 -5.89
C ASP A 134 -15.64 0.18 -6.73
N ASN A 135 -15.28 1.47 -6.83
CA ASN A 135 -14.06 1.91 -7.48
C ASN A 135 -12.84 1.34 -6.73
N GLU A 136 -11.89 0.82 -7.50
CA GLU A 136 -10.68 0.21 -6.96
C GLU A 136 -9.63 1.26 -6.58
N TYR A 137 -9.66 2.41 -7.26
CA TYR A 137 -8.64 3.45 -7.13
C TYR A 137 -9.20 4.76 -6.61
N THR A 138 -8.29 5.58 -6.12
CA THR A 138 -8.58 6.91 -5.56
C THR A 138 -8.74 7.95 -6.68
N THR A 139 -9.65 8.90 -6.50
CA THR A 139 -9.74 10.13 -7.27
C THR A 139 -9.16 11.28 -6.45
N TYR A 140 -8.24 12.07 -7.02
CA TYR A 140 -7.61 13.21 -6.37
C TYR A 140 -8.23 14.51 -6.85
N LEU A 141 -8.42 15.42 -5.90
CA LEU A 141 -9.14 16.66 -6.09
C LEU A 141 -8.38 17.84 -5.51
N ARG A 142 -8.70 19.04 -6.01
CA ARG A 142 -8.34 20.30 -5.35
C ARG A 142 -9.51 21.26 -5.35
N SER A 143 -9.50 22.24 -4.44
CA SER A 143 -10.49 23.31 -4.33
C SER A 143 -9.83 24.58 -3.84
N SER A 144 -10.35 25.76 -4.19
CA SER A 144 -9.86 27.03 -3.68
C SER A 144 -10.27 27.26 -2.23
N ASP A 145 -11.28 26.56 -1.72
CA ASP A 145 -11.74 26.65 -0.34
C ASP A 145 -11.79 25.30 0.38
N PHE A 146 -11.74 25.35 1.70
CA PHE A 146 -11.78 24.15 2.55
C PHE A 146 -13.07 23.33 2.43
N THR A 147 -14.18 23.96 2.06
CA THR A 147 -15.49 23.29 1.97
C THR A 147 -15.70 22.58 0.64
N GLY A 148 -14.80 22.79 -0.33
CA GLY A 148 -14.85 22.13 -1.63
C GLY A 148 -15.98 22.60 -2.54
N THR A 149 -16.40 23.87 -2.43
CA THR A 149 -17.52 24.40 -3.24
C THR A 149 -17.21 24.45 -4.73
N ASP A 150 -15.94 24.59 -5.10
CA ASP A 150 -15.42 24.62 -6.48
C ASP A 150 -14.49 23.45 -6.77
N GLN A 151 -14.74 22.30 -6.15
CA GLN A 151 -13.88 21.13 -6.24
C GLN A 151 -13.71 20.64 -7.68
N GLU A 152 -12.47 20.46 -8.11
CA GLU A 152 -12.10 19.91 -9.41
C GLU A 152 -11.28 18.64 -9.28
N VAL A 153 -11.48 17.68 -10.21
CA VAL A 153 -10.70 16.46 -10.30
C VAL A 153 -9.37 16.75 -10.98
N ILE A 154 -8.26 16.58 -10.25
CA ILE A 154 -6.92 16.73 -10.80
C ILE A 154 -6.35 15.40 -11.34
N LEU A 155 -6.76 14.25 -10.76
CA LEU A 155 -6.37 12.92 -11.25
C LEU A 155 -7.43 11.88 -10.86
N ASP A 156 -7.99 11.20 -11.84
CA ASP A 156 -8.83 10.03 -11.63
C ASP A 156 -8.05 8.77 -12.01
N VAL A 157 -7.59 8.04 -11.01
CA VAL A 157 -6.79 6.83 -11.22
C VAL A 157 -7.63 5.69 -11.80
N ASN A 158 -8.96 5.69 -11.57
CA ASN A 158 -9.85 4.70 -12.16
C ASN A 158 -9.92 4.83 -13.68
N GLU A 159 -9.89 6.07 -14.21
CA GLU A 159 -9.83 6.30 -15.64
C GLU A 159 -8.47 5.90 -16.25
N LEU A 160 -7.38 6.18 -15.54
CA LEU A 160 -6.03 5.83 -15.98
C LEU A 160 -5.79 4.32 -15.99
N ALA A 161 -6.38 3.60 -15.05
CA ALA A 161 -6.21 2.15 -14.91
C ALA A 161 -6.93 1.33 -15.99
N LYS A 162 -7.83 1.95 -16.76
CA LYS A 162 -8.59 1.24 -17.80
C LYS A 162 -7.68 0.60 -18.85
N GLY A 163 -7.86 -0.70 -19.06
CA GLY A 163 -7.08 -1.47 -20.05
C GLY A 163 -5.73 -1.97 -19.54
N HIS A 164 -5.43 -1.80 -18.26
CA HIS A 164 -4.27 -2.37 -17.60
C HIS A 164 -4.67 -3.49 -16.65
N ASP A 165 -3.92 -4.60 -16.65
CA ASP A 165 -4.08 -5.69 -15.68
C ASP A 165 -3.59 -5.31 -14.27
N TYR A 166 -2.69 -4.33 -14.22
CA TYR A 166 -2.18 -3.71 -13.00
C TYR A 166 -1.92 -2.23 -13.25
N PHE A 167 -2.29 -1.39 -12.31
CA PHE A 167 -2.00 0.04 -12.34
C PHE A 167 -1.74 0.57 -10.95
N ALA A 168 -0.70 1.37 -10.80
CA ALA A 168 -0.41 2.07 -9.55
C ALA A 168 0.08 3.48 -9.83
N VAL A 169 -0.35 4.41 -8.99
CA VAL A 169 0.12 5.80 -9.00
C VAL A 169 0.91 6.08 -7.73
N SER A 170 1.99 6.82 -7.87
CA SER A 170 2.83 7.24 -6.76
C SER A 170 3.28 8.68 -6.95
N GLY A 171 3.68 9.33 -5.86
CA GLY A 171 4.44 10.57 -5.88
C GLY A 171 3.72 11.78 -6.45
N LEU A 172 2.39 11.91 -6.25
CA LEU A 172 1.68 13.13 -6.66
C LEU A 172 2.32 14.36 -6.00
N ASN A 173 2.79 15.28 -6.82
CA ASN A 173 3.44 16.49 -6.35
C ASN A 173 3.12 17.66 -7.29
N VAL A 174 2.58 18.73 -6.74
CA VAL A 174 2.16 19.91 -7.49
C VAL A 174 3.29 20.93 -7.51
N SER A 175 3.44 21.64 -8.64
CA SER A 175 4.44 22.71 -8.79
C SER A 175 4.14 23.87 -7.83
N PRO A 176 5.17 24.66 -7.43
CA PRO A 176 4.99 25.78 -6.49
C PRO A 176 3.96 26.84 -6.89
N ASN A 177 3.65 26.93 -8.19
CA ASN A 177 2.63 27.86 -8.72
C ASN A 177 1.24 27.21 -8.92
N ASP A 178 1.05 25.96 -8.45
CA ASP A 178 -0.20 25.20 -8.53
C ASP A 178 -0.69 24.87 -9.97
N ASN A 179 0.15 25.05 -11.00
CA ASN A 179 -0.27 24.87 -12.40
C ASN A 179 0.05 23.50 -12.99
N LEU A 180 1.07 22.83 -12.48
CA LEU A 180 1.53 21.54 -12.98
C LEU A 180 1.49 20.50 -11.87
N MET A 181 1.27 19.25 -12.23
CA MET A 181 1.33 18.12 -11.31
C MET A 181 2.19 17.01 -11.91
N ALA A 182 3.18 16.54 -11.15
CA ALA A 182 3.92 15.33 -11.46
C ALA A 182 3.34 14.13 -10.71
N TYR A 183 3.33 12.98 -11.34
CA TYR A 183 2.97 11.70 -10.72
C TYR A 183 3.64 10.54 -11.47
N GLY A 184 3.91 9.45 -10.76
CA GLY A 184 4.50 8.24 -11.33
C GLY A 184 3.46 7.18 -11.62
N GLU A 185 3.58 6.48 -12.76
CA GLU A 185 2.76 5.35 -13.18
C GLU A 185 3.58 4.06 -13.19
N ASP A 186 3.06 2.98 -12.58
CA ASP A 186 3.57 1.62 -12.71
C ASP A 186 2.46 0.71 -13.24
N THR A 187 2.68 0.13 -14.41
CA THR A 187 1.74 -0.79 -15.07
C THR A 187 2.20 -2.25 -15.06
N VAL A 188 3.28 -2.56 -14.31
CA VAL A 188 3.95 -3.87 -14.32
C VAL A 188 4.04 -4.49 -12.92
N SER A 189 3.69 -3.75 -11.86
CA SER A 189 3.83 -4.19 -10.46
C SER A 189 5.28 -4.40 -10.01
N ARG A 190 6.21 -3.56 -10.50
CA ARG A 190 7.62 -3.61 -10.09
C ARG A 190 8.07 -2.43 -9.24
N ARG A 191 7.18 -1.50 -8.95
CA ARG A 191 7.52 -0.25 -8.26
C ARG A 191 8.66 0.52 -8.96
N VAL A 192 8.70 0.39 -10.28
CA VAL A 192 9.50 1.21 -11.19
C VAL A 192 8.50 2.05 -11.97
N TYR A 193 8.55 3.33 -11.78
CA TYR A 193 7.53 4.25 -12.27
C TYR A 193 8.05 5.07 -13.44
N ASN A 194 7.13 5.41 -14.32
CA ASN A 194 7.32 6.45 -15.33
C ASN A 194 6.63 7.71 -14.85
N ILE A 195 7.38 8.78 -14.61
CA ILE A 195 6.82 10.04 -14.16
C ILE A 195 6.21 10.77 -15.35
N LYS A 196 4.98 11.24 -15.17
CA LYS A 196 4.21 12.07 -16.08
C LYS A 196 4.01 13.45 -15.48
N ILE A 197 3.94 14.46 -16.35
CA ILE A 197 3.63 15.84 -15.95
C ILE A 197 2.30 16.24 -16.58
N LYS A 198 1.37 16.70 -15.73
CA LYS A 198 0.04 17.14 -16.14
C LYS A 198 -0.12 18.65 -15.93
N ASP A 199 -0.56 19.36 -16.95
CA ASP A 199 -1.03 20.74 -16.84
C ASP A 199 -2.44 20.73 -16.24
N LEU A 200 -2.59 21.30 -15.06
CA LEU A 200 -3.84 21.32 -14.30
C LEU A 200 -4.87 22.30 -14.87
N SER A 201 -4.44 23.30 -15.64
CA SER A 201 -5.35 24.26 -16.27
C SER A 201 -6.04 23.69 -17.51
N THR A 202 -5.36 22.80 -18.23
CA THR A 202 -5.87 22.19 -19.48
C THR A 202 -6.28 20.74 -19.27
N GLY A 203 -5.85 20.10 -18.19
CA GLY A 203 -6.02 18.67 -17.94
C GLY A 203 -5.18 17.76 -18.83
N LYS A 204 -4.25 18.30 -19.64
CA LYS A 204 -3.45 17.54 -20.60
C LYS A 204 -2.08 17.16 -19.99
N LEU A 205 -1.55 16.03 -20.46
CA LEU A 205 -0.17 15.66 -20.18
C LEU A 205 0.77 16.50 -21.06
N LEU A 206 1.93 16.85 -20.50
CA LEU A 206 3.08 17.33 -21.28
C LEU A 206 3.75 16.14 -21.97
N ASP A 207 4.63 16.41 -22.91
CA ASP A 207 5.40 15.38 -23.64
C ASP A 207 6.48 14.74 -22.75
N ASP A 208 6.83 15.39 -21.65
CA ASP A 208 7.83 14.92 -20.70
C ASP A 208 7.42 13.59 -20.07
N THR A 209 8.32 12.60 -20.15
CA THR A 209 8.20 11.31 -19.50
C THR A 209 9.54 10.90 -18.94
N LEU A 210 9.62 10.65 -17.62
CA LEU A 210 10.85 10.23 -16.95
C LEU A 210 10.73 8.76 -16.56
N GLU A 211 11.45 7.90 -17.28
CA GLU A 211 11.35 6.45 -17.14
C GLU A 211 12.33 5.87 -16.12
N GLY A 212 11.98 4.74 -15.53
CA GLY A 212 12.84 3.97 -14.64
C GLY A 212 13.07 4.64 -13.28
N THR A 213 12.05 5.29 -12.74
CA THR A 213 12.16 6.14 -11.55
C THR A 213 11.52 5.54 -10.31
N SER A 214 11.71 6.21 -9.16
CA SER A 214 10.97 5.92 -7.92
C SER A 214 9.52 6.41 -7.94
N GLY A 215 9.11 7.18 -8.95
CA GLY A 215 7.77 7.76 -9.09
C GLY A 215 7.55 9.07 -8.35
N TYR A 216 8.56 9.59 -7.68
CA TYR A 216 8.48 10.82 -6.90
C TYR A 216 9.39 11.90 -7.46
N VAL A 217 8.93 13.16 -7.45
CA VAL A 217 9.72 14.32 -7.81
C VAL A 217 9.76 15.35 -6.68
N VAL A 218 10.80 16.20 -6.72
CA VAL A 218 10.86 17.45 -5.96
C VAL A 218 10.94 18.61 -6.96
N TRP A 219 9.97 19.51 -6.91
CA TRP A 219 9.96 20.71 -7.76
C TRP A 219 10.96 21.76 -7.28
N ALA A 220 11.74 22.32 -8.19
CA ALA A 220 12.42 23.60 -7.96
C ALA A 220 11.40 24.76 -7.93
N ASN A 221 11.83 25.93 -7.45
CA ASN A 221 10.96 27.10 -7.34
C ASN A 221 10.68 27.82 -8.67
N ASP A 222 11.35 27.41 -9.74
CA ASP A 222 11.17 27.95 -11.08
C ASP A 222 9.96 27.38 -11.84
N ASN A 223 9.28 26.36 -11.28
CA ASN A 223 8.15 25.65 -11.87
C ASN A 223 8.47 24.96 -13.22
N LYS A 224 9.72 24.71 -13.50
CA LYS A 224 10.22 24.10 -14.75
C LYS A 224 11.20 22.98 -14.49
N THR A 225 11.84 22.99 -13.35
CA THR A 225 12.87 22.02 -12.99
C THR A 225 12.31 21.05 -11.95
N VAL A 226 12.50 19.76 -12.19
CA VAL A 226 12.21 18.70 -11.23
C VAL A 226 13.44 17.86 -10.94
N TYR A 227 13.55 17.40 -9.70
CA TYR A 227 14.53 16.41 -9.31
C TYR A 227 13.82 15.08 -9.11
N TYR A 228 14.43 13.99 -9.57
CA TYR A 228 13.87 12.65 -9.44
C TYR A 228 14.94 11.62 -9.15
N ILE A 229 14.52 10.46 -8.63
CA ILE A 229 15.42 9.34 -8.33
C ILE A 229 15.24 8.26 -9.39
N LYS A 230 16.35 7.90 -10.05
CA LYS A 230 16.41 6.75 -10.93
C LYS A 230 16.72 5.48 -10.16
N LYS A 231 16.12 4.39 -10.56
CA LYS A 231 16.29 3.08 -9.94
C LYS A 231 17.18 2.17 -10.77
N ASP A 232 17.96 1.35 -10.07
CA ASP A 232 18.65 0.23 -10.71
C ASP A 232 17.64 -0.82 -11.19
N ALA A 233 17.79 -1.31 -12.41
CA ALA A 233 16.83 -2.19 -13.05
C ALA A 233 16.78 -3.61 -12.44
N GLN A 234 17.87 -4.06 -11.79
CA GLN A 234 17.99 -5.39 -11.20
C GLN A 234 17.64 -5.38 -9.72
N THR A 235 18.26 -4.49 -8.95
CA THR A 235 18.07 -4.40 -7.50
C THR A 235 16.82 -3.61 -7.12
N LEU A 236 16.29 -2.78 -8.02
CA LEU A 236 15.20 -1.83 -7.81
C LEU A 236 15.53 -0.75 -6.76
N LEU A 237 16.79 -0.61 -6.41
CA LEU A 237 17.27 0.41 -5.49
C LEU A 237 17.29 1.78 -6.19
N GLY A 238 16.75 2.80 -5.54
CA GLY A 238 16.92 4.19 -5.96
C GLY A 238 18.32 4.66 -5.55
N TYR A 239 19.15 5.09 -6.53
CA TYR A 239 20.56 5.38 -6.25
C TYR A 239 21.09 6.62 -6.93
N GLN A 240 20.45 7.09 -8.00
CA GLN A 240 20.87 8.28 -8.74
C GLN A 240 19.80 9.38 -8.64
N VAL A 241 20.23 10.59 -8.33
CA VAL A 241 19.39 11.79 -8.38
C VAL A 241 19.70 12.57 -9.65
N TYR A 242 18.68 12.79 -10.47
CA TYR A 242 18.76 13.58 -11.69
C TYR A 242 17.97 14.87 -11.56
N ARG A 243 18.41 15.87 -12.34
CA ARG A 243 17.73 17.13 -12.56
C ARG A 243 17.20 17.17 -13.99
N HIS A 244 15.90 17.33 -14.14
CA HIS A 244 15.21 17.45 -15.42
C HIS A 244 14.63 18.84 -15.60
N THR A 245 14.74 19.39 -16.80
CA THR A 245 14.09 20.64 -17.19
C THR A 245 12.95 20.33 -18.13
N LEU A 246 11.71 20.71 -17.80
CA LEU A 246 10.55 20.44 -18.64
C LEU A 246 10.74 20.93 -20.07
N GLY A 247 10.32 20.11 -21.03
CA GLY A 247 10.45 20.34 -22.46
C GLY A 247 11.78 19.87 -23.05
N THR A 248 12.66 19.21 -22.26
CA THR A 248 13.88 18.59 -22.76
C THR A 248 13.78 17.07 -22.73
N PRO A 249 14.52 16.33 -23.58
CA PRO A 249 14.57 14.86 -23.47
C PRO A 249 15.21 14.41 -22.16
N GLN A 250 14.75 13.29 -21.59
CA GLN A 250 15.36 12.68 -20.38
C GLN A 250 16.86 12.37 -20.57
N SER A 251 17.33 12.14 -21.80
CA SER A 251 18.75 11.90 -22.11
C SER A 251 19.66 13.10 -21.80
N ASP A 252 19.08 14.29 -21.72
CA ASP A 252 19.81 15.55 -21.48
C ASP A 252 19.83 15.90 -19.99
N ASP A 253 19.23 15.04 -19.12
CA ASP A 253 19.16 15.28 -17.70
C ASP A 253 20.53 15.21 -17.03
N GLU A 254 20.74 16.11 -16.09
CA GLU A 254 21.98 16.20 -15.33
C GLU A 254 21.95 15.26 -14.12
N LEU A 255 22.96 14.39 -14.01
CA LEU A 255 23.22 13.63 -12.81
C LEU A 255 23.72 14.56 -11.70
N VAL A 256 22.93 14.70 -10.64
CA VAL A 256 23.25 15.57 -9.48
C VAL A 256 24.01 14.80 -8.41
N TYR A 257 23.60 13.55 -8.19
CA TYR A 257 24.20 12.70 -7.16
C TYR A 257 24.05 11.22 -7.52
N GLU A 258 25.03 10.41 -7.15
CA GLU A 258 24.99 8.96 -7.24
C GLU A 258 25.45 8.34 -5.93
N GLU A 259 24.61 7.46 -5.34
CA GLU A 259 24.98 6.62 -4.21
C GLU A 259 25.59 5.32 -4.73
N THR A 260 26.84 5.08 -4.37
CA THR A 260 27.59 3.90 -4.82
C THR A 260 27.57 2.77 -3.80
N ASP A 261 27.20 3.06 -2.54
CA ASP A 261 27.03 2.06 -1.51
C ASP A 261 25.60 1.51 -1.54
N THR A 262 25.46 0.29 -2.02
CA THR A 262 24.16 -0.40 -2.17
C THR A 262 23.47 -0.75 -0.86
N SER A 263 24.08 -0.48 0.29
CA SER A 263 23.45 -0.63 1.62
C SER A 263 22.57 0.57 1.99
N TYR A 264 22.64 1.67 1.23
CA TYR A 264 21.85 2.88 1.49
C TYR A 264 20.69 3.04 0.51
N TYR A 265 19.58 3.52 1.05
CA TYR A 265 18.43 4.03 0.30
C TYR A 265 18.58 5.54 0.13
N THR A 266 18.38 6.01 -1.08
CA THR A 266 18.44 7.44 -1.43
C THR A 266 17.03 8.02 -1.47
N GLY A 267 16.83 9.15 -0.82
CA GLY A 267 15.59 9.90 -0.84
C GLY A 267 15.82 11.38 -1.04
N MET A 268 14.77 12.13 -1.34
CA MET A 268 14.78 13.58 -1.49
C MET A 268 13.62 14.22 -0.76
N SER A 269 13.81 15.44 -0.32
CA SER A 269 12.75 16.26 0.26
C SER A 269 13.03 17.73 0.03
N LYS A 270 12.02 18.56 0.15
CA LYS A 270 12.14 20.02 0.11
C LYS A 270 11.96 20.58 1.52
N SER A 271 12.72 21.62 1.86
CA SER A 271 12.51 22.34 3.11
C SER A 271 11.09 22.91 3.18
N LYS A 272 10.57 23.07 4.39
CA LYS A 272 9.20 23.57 4.59
C LYS A 272 8.98 24.97 4.03
N ASP A 273 10.02 25.82 4.04
CA ASP A 273 10.00 27.15 3.43
C ASP A 273 10.27 27.15 1.92
N GLY A 274 10.53 25.96 1.34
CA GLY A 274 10.79 25.77 -0.08
C GLY A 274 12.14 26.28 -0.56
N SER A 275 13.02 26.72 0.33
CA SER A 275 14.31 27.33 -0.05
C SER A 275 15.38 26.33 -0.46
N GLU A 276 15.30 25.09 0.05
CA GLU A 276 16.33 24.07 -0.14
C GLU A 276 15.73 22.71 -0.53
N ILE A 277 16.52 21.92 -1.27
CA ILE A 277 16.23 20.54 -1.59
C ILE A 277 17.30 19.69 -0.94
N TYR A 278 16.87 18.72 -0.12
CA TYR A 278 17.75 17.78 0.58
C TYR A 278 17.79 16.44 -0.16
N ILE A 279 18.98 15.90 -0.31
CA ILE A 279 19.21 14.49 -0.63
C ILE A 279 19.61 13.82 0.68
N TRP A 280 18.95 12.76 1.05
CA TRP A 280 19.21 12.03 2.28
C TRP A 280 19.38 10.54 2.02
N HIS A 281 20.13 9.90 2.90
CA HIS A 281 20.42 8.48 2.83
C HIS A 281 20.05 7.82 4.16
N SER A 282 19.56 6.59 4.08
CA SER A 282 19.30 5.76 5.25
C SER A 282 19.63 4.31 4.93
N SER A 283 20.15 3.58 5.90
CA SER A 283 20.28 2.13 5.82
C SER A 283 19.30 1.46 6.77
N THR A 284 19.31 0.12 6.83
CA THR A 284 18.53 -0.63 7.83
C THR A 284 19.00 -0.39 9.26
N ASP A 285 20.24 0.06 9.44
CA ASP A 285 20.89 0.20 10.73
C ASP A 285 21.28 1.65 11.06
N ALA A 286 21.10 2.59 10.15
CA ALA A 286 21.50 4.00 10.31
C ALA A 286 20.58 4.97 9.56
#